data_cd753bc2a25debf83722f29cf559f0b8
#
_entry.id   cd753bc2a25debf83722f29cf559f0b8
#
_cell.length_a   1.000
_cell.length_b   1.000
_cell.length_c   1.000
_cell.angle_alpha   90.00
_cell.angle_beta   90.00
_cell.angle_gamma   90.00
#
_symmetry.space_group_name_H-M   'P 1'
#
loop_
_entity.id
_entity.type
_entity.pdbx_description
1 polymer ?
#
loop_
_entity_poly.entity_id
_entity_poly.type
_entity_poly.pdbx_seq_one_letter_code
_entity_poly.pdbx_strand_id
1 'polypeptide(L)'
;VLSYEEDSSKVFQNTDIKGGVAITYHDTRRKFGPIEHFTPYKELNMILSKVRQANGFKSIMNIVVTSFAYHYTQKLHDDFPKAASQLSNGHAYDIKSNAFDKLPQVFFTSKPEDENEYVSILGRQNNERTYKYIRRDYVNNVPNLDKYKLFIPKANGTGEFGEVLTLPEICEPGVGATESFVGIGLCDTLDEANNLMKYIKTKFLRAMLGIVKITQDLTPSK
;
A
#
# COMPACT_ATOMS: atom_id res chain seq x y z
N VAL A 1 -20.98 5.23 -18.80
CA VAL A 1 -21.17 6.46 -17.99
C VAL A 1 -21.70 7.54 -18.93
N LEU A 2 -22.79 8.20 -18.55
CA LEU A 2 -23.37 9.32 -19.29
C LEU A 2 -22.74 10.65 -18.87
N SER A 3 -22.64 10.87 -17.57
CA SER A 3 -21.99 12.04 -17.00
C SER A 3 -21.36 11.73 -15.66
N TYR A 4 -20.46 12.60 -15.22
CA TYR A 4 -19.81 12.54 -13.92
C TYR A 4 -19.72 13.97 -13.37
N GLU A 5 -20.08 14.12 -12.11
CA GLU A 5 -19.92 15.35 -11.35
C GLU A 5 -19.08 15.06 -10.11
N GLU A 6 -17.94 15.72 -10.01
CA GLU A 6 -16.99 15.54 -8.89
C GLU A 6 -17.53 16.12 -7.59
N ASP A 7 -18.20 17.25 -7.68
CA ASP A 7 -18.85 17.92 -6.54
C ASP A 7 -20.27 17.39 -6.35
N SER A 8 -20.43 16.46 -5.40
CA SER A 8 -21.72 15.84 -5.12
C SER A 8 -22.80 16.82 -4.70
N SER A 9 -22.43 17.99 -4.13
CA SER A 9 -23.39 19.00 -3.70
C SER A 9 -24.16 19.65 -4.86
N LYS A 10 -23.61 19.61 -6.08
CA LYS A 10 -24.29 20.05 -7.29
C LYS A 10 -25.39 19.08 -7.77
N VAL A 11 -25.32 17.83 -7.33
CA VAL A 11 -26.34 16.80 -7.64
C VAL A 11 -27.29 16.60 -6.48
N PHE A 12 -26.76 16.51 -5.28
CA PHE A 12 -27.52 16.32 -4.04
C PHE A 12 -27.14 17.41 -3.03
N GLN A 13 -28.07 18.29 -2.75
CA GLN A 13 -27.85 19.38 -1.78
C GLN A 13 -27.46 18.84 -0.40
N ASN A 14 -26.53 19.51 0.26
CA ASN A 14 -26.04 19.19 1.62
C ASN A 14 -25.40 17.80 1.75
N THR A 15 -24.81 17.27 0.68
CA THR A 15 -24.07 16.00 0.70
C THR A 15 -22.59 16.22 0.39
N ASP A 16 -21.72 15.44 1.03
CA ASP A 16 -20.29 15.34 0.73
C ASP A 16 -19.95 13.87 0.42
N ILE A 17 -20.19 13.47 -0.83
CA ILE A 17 -19.86 12.13 -1.30
C ILE A 17 -18.47 12.15 -1.91
N LYS A 18 -17.49 11.60 -1.22
CA LYS A 18 -16.12 11.48 -1.73
C LYS A 18 -16.11 10.59 -2.99
N GLY A 19 -15.47 11.09 -4.04
CA GLY A 19 -15.42 10.40 -5.34
C GLY A 19 -16.55 10.80 -6.31
N GLY A 20 -17.39 11.77 -5.93
CA GLY A 20 -18.42 12.37 -6.80
C GLY A 20 -19.60 11.46 -7.13
N VAL A 21 -20.36 11.86 -8.13
CA VAL A 21 -21.58 11.18 -8.59
C VAL A 21 -21.47 10.83 -10.08
N ALA A 22 -21.64 9.56 -10.42
CA ALA A 22 -21.68 9.10 -11.80
C ALA A 22 -23.11 8.74 -12.21
N ILE A 23 -23.56 9.25 -13.36
CA ILE A 23 -24.83 8.87 -13.98
C ILE A 23 -24.52 7.83 -15.05
N THR A 24 -25.16 6.67 -14.94
CA THR A 24 -24.96 5.56 -15.86
C THR A 24 -26.26 5.20 -16.57
N TYR A 25 -26.15 4.62 -17.75
CA TYR A 25 -27.26 4.06 -18.51
C TYR A 25 -27.10 2.55 -18.59
N HIS A 26 -28.18 1.83 -18.34
CA HIS A 26 -28.28 0.39 -18.50
C HIS A 26 -29.47 0.04 -19.42
N ASP A 27 -29.25 -0.87 -20.37
CA ASP A 27 -30.30 -1.41 -21.26
C ASP A 27 -30.21 -2.95 -21.20
N THR A 28 -31.26 -3.59 -20.71
CA THR A 28 -31.32 -5.05 -20.57
C THR A 28 -31.27 -5.81 -21.89
N ARG A 29 -31.56 -5.13 -23.00
CA ARG A 29 -31.51 -5.69 -24.37
C ARG A 29 -30.09 -5.69 -24.96
N ARG A 30 -29.13 -5.06 -24.29
CA ARG A 30 -27.76 -4.91 -24.76
C ARG A 30 -26.79 -5.42 -23.69
N LYS A 31 -25.74 -6.11 -24.14
CA LYS A 31 -24.61 -6.45 -23.26
C LYS A 31 -23.59 -5.31 -23.31
N PHE A 32 -23.48 -4.57 -22.23
CA PHE A 32 -22.39 -3.63 -22.01
C PHE A 32 -21.25 -4.37 -21.31
N GLY A 33 -20.02 -4.03 -21.63
CA GLY A 33 -18.87 -4.42 -20.82
C GLY A 33 -18.91 -3.79 -19.42
N PRO A 34 -18.06 -4.25 -18.49
CA PRO A 34 -17.96 -3.62 -17.17
C PRO A 34 -17.55 -2.15 -17.31
N ILE A 35 -18.09 -1.30 -16.43
CA ILE A 35 -17.58 0.05 -16.25
C ILE A 35 -16.23 -0.12 -15.54
N GLU A 36 -15.18 -0.01 -16.33
CA GLU A 36 -13.80 -0.01 -15.81
C GLU A 36 -13.45 1.35 -15.19
N HIS A 37 -12.16 1.61 -14.96
CA HIS A 37 -11.73 2.91 -14.46
C HIS A 37 -12.16 4.02 -15.41
N PHE A 38 -12.87 4.97 -14.87
CA PHE A 38 -13.36 6.17 -15.54
C PHE A 38 -12.73 7.38 -14.86
N THR A 39 -12.41 8.40 -15.65
CA THR A 39 -11.91 9.67 -15.14
C THR A 39 -12.73 10.82 -15.72
N PRO A 40 -12.86 11.96 -15.03
CA PRO A 40 -13.50 13.14 -15.58
C PRO A 40 -12.68 13.76 -16.74
N TYR A 41 -11.43 13.33 -16.92
CA TYR A 41 -10.51 13.88 -17.92
C TYR A 41 -10.47 13.00 -19.18
N LYS A 42 -11.00 13.50 -20.28
CA LYS A 42 -11.09 12.77 -21.56
C LYS A 42 -9.72 12.27 -22.05
N GLU A 43 -8.69 13.10 -21.92
CA GLU A 43 -7.32 12.79 -22.34
C GLU A 43 -6.74 11.62 -21.53
N LEU A 44 -7.00 11.57 -20.24
CA LEU A 44 -6.55 10.47 -19.38
C LEU A 44 -7.27 9.16 -19.71
N ASN A 45 -8.56 9.21 -20.06
CA ASN A 45 -9.31 8.03 -20.51
C ASN A 45 -8.71 7.47 -21.81
N MET A 46 -8.30 8.34 -22.75
CA MET A 46 -7.64 7.93 -24.01
C MET A 46 -6.27 7.30 -23.74
N ILE A 47 -5.47 7.88 -22.85
CA ILE A 47 -4.16 7.33 -22.46
C ILE A 47 -4.33 5.97 -21.77
N LEU A 48 -5.25 5.85 -20.82
CA LEU A 48 -5.53 4.61 -20.14
C LEU A 48 -5.96 3.49 -21.08
N SER A 49 -6.85 3.81 -22.05
CA SER A 49 -7.27 2.85 -23.07
C SER A 49 -6.08 2.36 -23.92
N LYS A 50 -5.21 3.26 -24.37
CA LYS A 50 -3.99 2.88 -25.13
C LYS A 50 -3.06 1.97 -24.32
N VAL A 51 -2.83 2.29 -23.04
CA VAL A 51 -1.94 1.52 -22.19
C VAL A 51 -2.50 0.12 -21.94
N ARG A 52 -3.80 -0.01 -21.70
CA ARG A 52 -4.46 -1.31 -21.49
C ARG A 52 -4.46 -2.20 -22.73
N GLN A 53 -4.52 -1.59 -23.91
CA GLN A 53 -4.45 -2.31 -25.18
C GLN A 53 -3.02 -2.68 -25.58
N ALA A 54 -2.00 -2.15 -24.90
CA ALA A 54 -0.61 -2.48 -25.17
C ALA A 54 -0.33 -3.97 -24.92
N ASN A 55 0.35 -4.59 -25.87
CA ASN A 55 0.75 -5.99 -25.73
C ASN A 55 1.67 -6.17 -24.51
N GLY A 56 1.36 -7.14 -23.67
CA GLY A 56 2.12 -7.41 -22.44
C GLY A 56 1.77 -6.49 -21.25
N PHE A 57 0.70 -5.70 -21.33
CA PHE A 57 0.24 -4.89 -20.19
C PHE A 57 -0.01 -5.77 -18.96
N LYS A 58 0.57 -5.37 -17.83
CA LYS A 58 0.31 -5.95 -16.50
C LYS A 58 0.06 -4.84 -15.51
N SER A 59 -0.97 -5.00 -14.70
CA SER A 59 -1.26 -4.04 -13.63
C SER A 59 -0.18 -4.07 -12.56
N ILE A 60 0.27 -2.91 -12.11
CA ILE A 60 1.16 -2.77 -10.95
C ILE A 60 0.54 -3.38 -9.68
N MET A 61 -0.77 -3.49 -9.63
CA MET A 61 -1.50 -4.08 -8.51
C MET A 61 -1.08 -5.53 -8.22
N ASN A 62 -0.60 -6.26 -9.22
CA ASN A 62 -0.14 -7.63 -9.06
C ASN A 62 1.13 -7.76 -8.20
N ILE A 63 1.83 -6.65 -7.98
CA ILE A 63 3.06 -6.59 -7.17
C ILE A 63 2.91 -5.66 -5.95
N VAL A 64 1.68 -5.24 -5.63
CA VAL A 64 1.40 -4.47 -4.42
C VAL A 64 1.11 -5.41 -3.27
N VAL A 65 1.79 -5.19 -2.16
CA VAL A 65 1.62 -5.90 -0.89
C VAL A 65 0.95 -4.95 0.10
N THR A 66 -0.18 -5.35 0.66
CA THR A 66 -0.97 -4.50 1.54
C THR A 66 -0.21 -4.11 2.80
N SER A 67 -0.59 -3.00 3.41
CA SER A 67 -0.02 -2.56 4.69
C SER A 67 -0.29 -3.55 5.85
N PHE A 68 -1.23 -4.46 5.69
CA PHE A 68 -1.58 -5.49 6.68
C PHE A 68 -0.98 -6.87 6.37
N ALA A 69 0.01 -6.97 5.49
CA ALA A 69 0.54 -8.26 5.08
C ALA A 69 1.46 -8.91 6.14
N TYR A 70 2.16 -8.09 6.91
CA TYR A 70 3.09 -8.57 7.92
C TYR A 70 2.38 -8.79 9.25
N HIS A 71 2.50 -10.01 9.77
CA HIS A 71 1.89 -10.44 11.02
C HIS A 71 2.89 -11.13 11.92
N TYR A 72 2.64 -11.10 13.22
CA TYR A 72 3.32 -11.98 14.16
C TYR A 72 2.90 -13.43 13.94
N THR A 73 3.81 -14.37 14.20
CA THR A 73 3.52 -15.80 14.18
C THR A 73 3.07 -16.31 15.54
N GLN A 74 2.54 -17.53 15.58
CA GLN A 74 2.25 -18.23 16.85
C GLN A 74 3.51 -18.37 17.70
N LYS A 75 4.68 -18.58 17.09
CA LYS A 75 5.97 -18.72 17.78
C LYS A 75 6.28 -17.53 18.68
N LEU A 76 5.95 -16.29 18.27
CA LEU A 76 6.10 -15.12 19.14
C LEU A 76 5.25 -15.26 20.41
N HIS A 77 4.00 -15.70 20.28
CA HIS A 77 3.09 -15.85 21.43
C HIS A 77 3.46 -17.01 22.34
N ASP A 78 4.05 -18.07 21.79
CA ASP A 78 4.57 -19.19 22.58
C ASP A 78 5.76 -18.76 23.43
N ASP A 79 6.69 -17.98 22.86
CA ASP A 79 7.87 -17.47 23.56
C ASP A 79 7.52 -16.30 24.52
N PHE A 80 6.50 -15.51 24.17
CA PHE A 80 6.02 -14.35 24.95
C PHE A 80 4.50 -14.45 25.22
N PRO A 81 4.02 -15.31 26.12
CA PRO A 81 2.58 -15.52 26.35
C PRO A 81 1.81 -14.26 26.75
N LYS A 82 2.49 -13.25 27.30
CA LYS A 82 1.89 -11.96 27.65
C LYS A 82 1.80 -10.98 26.48
N ALA A 83 2.40 -11.27 25.32
CA ALA A 83 2.43 -10.37 24.18
C ALA A 83 1.01 -10.00 23.70
N ALA A 84 0.10 -10.98 23.64
CA ALA A 84 -1.28 -10.74 23.21
C ALA A 84 -2.01 -9.70 24.07
N SER A 85 -1.75 -9.67 25.39
CA SER A 85 -2.35 -8.69 26.30
C SER A 85 -1.76 -7.27 26.18
N GLN A 86 -0.58 -7.13 25.58
CA GLN A 86 0.06 -5.83 25.30
C GLN A 86 -0.45 -5.21 24.01
N LEU A 87 -1.07 -6.01 23.14
CA LEU A 87 -1.61 -5.58 21.83
C LEU A 87 -3.08 -5.21 21.94
N SER A 88 -3.62 -4.56 20.93
CA SER A 88 -5.02 -4.16 20.87
C SER A 88 -5.92 -5.40 20.76
N ASN A 89 -7.08 -5.38 21.39
CA ASN A 89 -8.05 -6.46 21.34
C ASN A 89 -8.43 -6.80 19.88
N GLY A 90 -8.42 -8.08 19.54
CA GLY A 90 -8.66 -8.58 18.17
C GLY A 90 -7.49 -8.41 17.20
N HIS A 91 -6.33 -7.91 17.66
CA HIS A 91 -5.18 -7.58 16.82
C HIS A 91 -3.87 -8.20 17.35
N ALA A 92 -3.96 -9.36 17.96
CA ALA A 92 -2.81 -10.03 18.59
C ALA A 92 -1.68 -10.40 17.61
N TYR A 93 -2.02 -10.56 16.34
CA TYR A 93 -1.04 -10.93 15.32
C TYR A 93 -0.61 -9.76 14.40
N ASP A 94 -1.19 -8.58 14.55
CA ASP A 94 -0.92 -7.46 13.63
C ASP A 94 0.35 -6.70 14.04
N ILE A 95 1.25 -6.48 13.08
CA ILE A 95 2.40 -5.59 13.25
C ILE A 95 1.94 -4.15 12.99
N LYS A 96 1.27 -3.56 13.98
CA LYS A 96 0.67 -2.23 13.89
C LYS A 96 1.68 -1.10 13.92
N SER A 97 1.23 0.12 13.66
CA SER A 97 2.04 1.34 13.66
C SER A 97 2.77 1.58 14.99
N ASN A 98 2.21 1.13 16.11
CA ASN A 98 2.78 1.25 17.47
C ASN A 98 3.50 -0.02 17.96
N ALA A 99 3.83 -0.95 17.07
CA ALA A 99 4.43 -2.24 17.41
C ALA A 99 5.70 -2.11 18.26
N PHE A 100 6.56 -1.15 17.94
CA PHE A 100 7.82 -0.91 18.64
C PHE A 100 7.64 -0.48 20.11
N ASP A 101 6.55 0.22 20.40
CA ASP A 101 6.24 0.70 21.74
C ASP A 101 5.47 -0.37 22.54
N LYS A 102 4.66 -1.19 21.86
CA LYS A 102 3.84 -2.23 22.48
C LYS A 102 4.61 -3.48 22.85
N LEU A 103 5.59 -3.87 22.03
CA LEU A 103 6.41 -5.07 22.25
C LEU A 103 7.92 -4.74 22.22
N PRO A 104 8.40 -3.82 23.08
CA PRO A 104 9.81 -3.40 23.05
C PRO A 104 10.77 -4.56 23.31
N GLN A 105 10.32 -5.63 23.97
CA GLN A 105 11.14 -6.80 24.32
C GLN A 105 11.47 -7.69 23.11
N VAL A 106 10.79 -7.55 21.96
CA VAL A 106 11.05 -8.35 20.77
C VAL A 106 11.68 -7.55 19.63
N PHE A 107 11.78 -6.22 19.76
CA PHE A 107 12.34 -5.32 18.77
C PHE A 107 13.66 -4.73 19.22
N PHE A 108 14.71 -4.91 18.44
CA PHE A 108 16.07 -4.48 18.75
C PHE A 108 16.52 -3.36 17.80
N THR A 109 17.31 -2.41 18.33
CA THR A 109 17.88 -1.31 17.51
C THR A 109 19.06 -1.77 16.66
N SER A 110 19.78 -2.80 17.11
CA SER A 110 20.83 -3.48 16.36
C SER A 110 20.54 -4.97 16.29
N LYS A 111 21.00 -5.62 15.21
CA LYS A 111 20.84 -7.07 15.07
C LYS A 111 21.61 -7.76 16.20
N PRO A 112 20.94 -8.60 17.02
CA PRO A 112 21.62 -9.38 18.06
C PRO A 112 22.66 -10.35 17.46
N GLU A 113 23.73 -10.58 18.20
CA GLU A 113 24.78 -11.54 17.85
C GLU A 113 24.51 -12.88 18.58
N ASP A 114 23.51 -13.58 18.11
CA ASP A 114 23.13 -14.93 18.58
C ASP A 114 22.89 -15.87 17.38
N GLU A 115 22.45 -17.10 17.65
CA GLU A 115 22.21 -18.13 16.64
C GLU A 115 20.91 -17.95 15.85
N ASN A 116 20.08 -16.91 16.16
CA ASN A 116 18.81 -16.71 15.49
C ASN A 116 18.94 -15.90 14.21
N GLU A 117 18.02 -16.14 13.29
CA GLU A 117 17.85 -15.27 12.12
C GLU A 117 16.98 -14.07 12.46
N TYR A 118 17.32 -12.92 11.89
CA TYR A 118 16.62 -11.65 12.11
C TYR A 118 16.22 -11.02 10.81
N VAL A 119 15.06 -10.39 10.81
CA VAL A 119 14.57 -9.47 9.77
C VAL A 119 14.45 -8.07 10.36
N SER A 120 14.50 -7.07 9.50
CA SER A 120 14.27 -5.69 9.91
C SER A 120 12.84 -5.28 9.61
N ILE A 121 12.21 -4.54 10.48
CA ILE A 121 10.87 -3.98 10.30
C ILE A 121 10.96 -2.47 10.21
N LEU A 122 10.52 -1.92 9.07
CA LEU A 122 10.32 -0.49 8.88
C LEU A 122 9.03 -0.06 9.57
N GLY A 123 9.14 0.86 10.49
CA GLY A 123 8.01 1.45 11.19
C GLY A 123 8.15 2.96 11.34
N ARG A 124 7.33 3.54 12.21
CA ARG A 124 7.46 4.93 12.64
C ARG A 124 7.54 4.98 14.16
N GLN A 125 8.50 5.72 14.66
CA GLN A 125 8.65 6.05 16.08
C GLN A 125 9.00 7.52 16.21
N ASN A 126 8.35 8.27 17.08
CA ASN A 126 8.52 9.71 17.23
C ASN A 126 8.37 10.50 15.91
N ASN A 127 7.42 10.10 15.07
CA ASN A 127 7.18 10.64 13.72
C ASN A 127 8.31 10.44 12.70
N GLU A 128 9.34 9.68 13.02
CA GLU A 128 10.45 9.36 12.13
C GLU A 128 10.35 7.90 11.63
N ARG A 129 10.87 7.64 10.43
CA ARG A 129 11.06 6.29 9.93
C ARG A 129 12.13 5.62 10.77
N THR A 130 11.82 4.44 11.28
CA THR A 130 12.69 3.70 12.19
C THR A 130 12.73 2.25 11.76
N TYR A 131 13.92 1.67 11.79
CA TYR A 131 14.12 0.24 11.56
C TYR A 131 14.45 -0.44 12.87
N LYS A 132 13.78 -1.58 13.12
CA LYS A 132 14.12 -2.44 14.26
C LYS A 132 14.17 -3.88 13.82
N TYR A 133 15.10 -4.63 14.41
CA TYR A 133 15.26 -6.05 14.17
C TYR A 133 14.31 -6.86 15.03
N ILE A 134 13.77 -7.92 14.46
CA ILE A 134 12.95 -8.93 15.13
C ILE A 134 13.36 -10.31 14.62
N ARG A 135 13.24 -11.35 15.43
CA ARG A 135 13.51 -12.70 14.96
C ARG A 135 12.65 -13.05 13.76
N ARG A 136 13.27 -13.70 12.77
CA ARG A 136 12.63 -14.09 11.50
C ARG A 136 11.41 -15.00 11.72
N ASP A 137 11.50 -15.91 12.70
CA ASP A 137 10.44 -16.86 13.03
C ASP A 137 9.24 -16.23 13.77
N TYR A 138 9.35 -14.97 14.21
CA TYR A 138 8.25 -14.21 14.76
C TYR A 138 7.43 -13.45 13.71
N VAL A 139 7.86 -13.44 12.46
CA VAL A 139 7.19 -12.75 11.35
C VAL A 139 6.77 -13.77 10.29
N ASN A 140 5.52 -13.66 9.82
CA ASN A 140 4.99 -14.53 8.78
C ASN A 140 5.75 -14.39 7.45
N ASN A 141 5.64 -15.41 6.61
CA ASN A 141 6.27 -15.37 5.30
C ASN A 141 5.39 -14.57 4.31
N VAL A 142 5.87 -13.39 3.92
CA VAL A 142 5.21 -12.51 2.95
C VAL A 142 6.02 -12.55 1.64
N PRO A 143 5.39 -12.62 0.45
CA PRO A 143 6.10 -12.83 -0.82
C PRO A 143 7.23 -11.84 -1.11
N ASN A 144 7.13 -10.61 -0.61
CA ASN A 144 8.16 -9.59 -0.83
C ASN A 144 9.17 -9.46 0.31
N LEU A 145 9.06 -10.26 1.39
CA LEU A 145 9.98 -10.13 2.53
C LEU A 145 11.44 -10.36 2.10
N ASP A 146 11.68 -11.41 1.32
CA ASP A 146 13.00 -11.81 0.85
C ASP A 146 13.31 -11.33 -0.58
N LYS A 147 12.70 -10.21 -1.00
CA LYS A 147 12.90 -9.56 -2.30
C LYS A 147 13.26 -8.09 -2.09
N TYR A 148 13.86 -7.46 -3.12
CA TYR A 148 13.91 -6.01 -3.19
C TYR A 148 12.50 -5.46 -3.47
N LYS A 149 12.13 -4.41 -2.78
CA LYS A 149 10.81 -3.77 -2.86
C LYS A 149 10.91 -2.30 -2.47
N LEU A 150 9.81 -1.60 -2.69
CA LEU A 150 9.64 -0.24 -2.24
C LEU A 150 8.58 -0.20 -1.15
N PHE A 151 8.81 0.59 -0.12
CA PHE A 151 7.78 0.95 0.84
C PHE A 151 7.38 2.41 0.68
N ILE A 152 6.08 2.67 0.65
CA ILE A 152 5.50 4.00 0.64
C ILE A 152 4.57 4.15 1.85
N PRO A 153 4.53 5.32 2.53
CA PRO A 153 3.57 5.51 3.60
C PRO A 153 2.14 5.26 3.15
N LYS A 154 1.37 4.51 3.94
CA LYS A 154 -0.05 4.25 3.67
C LYS A 154 -0.85 5.55 3.68
N ALA A 155 -0.70 6.36 4.73
CA ALA A 155 -1.25 7.69 4.80
C ALA A 155 -0.30 8.66 4.06
N ASN A 156 -0.71 9.16 2.91
CA ASN A 156 0.14 9.91 2.00
C ASN A 156 -0.68 10.93 1.20
N GLY A 157 -0.49 12.21 1.49
CA GLY A 157 -1.23 13.30 0.87
C GLY A 157 -2.67 13.45 1.37
N THR A 158 -3.50 14.17 0.62
CA THR A 158 -4.89 14.49 0.96
C THR A 158 -5.90 13.69 0.15
N GLY A 159 -5.52 13.20 -1.01
CA GLY A 159 -6.39 12.58 -2.02
C GLY A 159 -6.75 13.52 -3.16
N GLU A 160 -6.23 14.75 -3.17
CA GLU A 160 -6.44 15.69 -4.27
C GLU A 160 -5.65 15.31 -5.51
N PHE A 161 -6.24 15.50 -6.66
CA PHE A 161 -5.58 15.23 -7.94
C PHE A 161 -4.36 16.15 -8.12
N GLY A 162 -3.22 15.55 -8.43
CA GLY A 162 -1.97 16.30 -8.67
C GLY A 162 -1.13 16.59 -7.43
N GLU A 163 -1.57 16.17 -6.24
CA GLU A 163 -0.78 16.33 -5.01
C GLU A 163 0.61 15.70 -5.08
N VAL A 164 1.51 16.19 -4.26
CA VAL A 164 2.87 15.63 -4.14
C VAL A 164 2.86 14.54 -3.06
N LEU A 165 3.19 13.33 -3.49
CA LEU A 165 3.30 12.20 -2.57
C LEU A 165 4.72 12.08 -1.99
N THR A 166 4.80 11.58 -0.76
CA THR A 166 6.07 11.20 -0.14
C THR A 166 6.76 10.13 -0.99
N LEU A 167 8.05 10.27 -1.20
CA LEU A 167 8.82 9.31 -2.00
C LEU A 167 8.85 7.94 -1.32
N PRO A 168 8.69 6.86 -2.11
CA PRO A 168 8.96 5.51 -1.67
C PRO A 168 10.42 5.35 -1.25
N GLU A 169 10.69 4.35 -0.44
CA GLU A 169 12.01 3.92 -0.02
C GLU A 169 12.29 2.52 -0.58
N ILE A 170 13.45 2.33 -1.20
CA ILE A 170 13.89 1.00 -1.66
C ILE A 170 14.42 0.24 -0.45
N CYS A 171 13.91 -0.95 -0.23
CA CYS A 171 14.31 -1.84 0.85
C CYS A 171 14.87 -3.16 0.31
N GLU A 172 15.90 -3.65 0.99
CA GLU A 172 16.60 -4.89 0.69
C GLU A 172 15.80 -6.13 1.11
N PRO A 173 16.15 -7.34 0.63
CA PRO A 173 15.67 -8.59 1.20
C PRO A 173 15.83 -8.63 2.72
N GLY A 174 14.87 -9.27 3.42
CA GLY A 174 14.84 -9.33 4.89
C GLY A 174 14.29 -8.08 5.57
N VAL A 175 13.71 -7.13 4.81
CA VAL A 175 13.02 -5.96 5.38
C VAL A 175 11.51 -6.09 5.19
N GLY A 176 10.76 -6.10 6.30
CA GLY A 176 9.30 -5.98 6.36
C GLY A 176 8.86 -4.58 6.79
N ALA A 177 7.57 -4.38 7.01
CA ALA A 177 7.05 -3.10 7.49
C ALA A 177 5.85 -3.25 8.42
N THR A 178 5.63 -2.24 9.27
CA THR A 178 4.38 -2.08 10.02
C THR A 178 3.23 -1.67 9.08
N GLU A 179 2.00 -1.70 9.58
CA GLU A 179 0.80 -1.26 8.84
C GLU A 179 0.85 0.20 8.34
N SER A 180 1.88 0.95 8.73
CA SER A 180 2.09 2.33 8.27
C SER A 180 2.55 2.42 6.81
N PHE A 181 2.94 1.31 6.18
CA PHE A 181 3.52 1.29 4.85
C PHE A 181 2.85 0.27 3.94
N VAL A 182 2.75 0.60 2.67
CA VAL A 182 2.36 -0.30 1.57
C VAL A 182 3.61 -0.72 0.84
N GLY A 183 3.75 -2.03 0.58
CA GLY A 183 4.86 -2.59 -0.19
C GLY A 183 4.54 -2.61 -1.68
N ILE A 184 5.52 -2.29 -2.53
CA ILE A 184 5.40 -2.36 -3.98
C ILE A 184 6.65 -3.05 -4.51
N GLY A 185 6.47 -4.13 -5.25
CA GLY A 185 7.56 -4.85 -5.89
C GLY A 185 7.86 -6.22 -5.27
N LEU A 186 8.30 -7.11 -6.15
CA LEU A 186 8.80 -8.45 -5.89
C LEU A 186 10.08 -8.63 -6.71
N CYS A 187 11.03 -7.67 -6.57
CA CYS A 187 12.20 -7.56 -7.42
C CYS A 187 13.30 -8.52 -6.97
N ASP A 188 13.93 -9.20 -7.91
CA ASP A 188 15.04 -10.10 -7.63
C ASP A 188 16.37 -9.33 -7.47
N THR A 189 16.45 -8.14 -8.09
CA THR A 189 17.66 -7.32 -8.09
C THR A 189 17.38 -5.89 -7.64
N LEU A 190 18.42 -5.21 -7.16
CA LEU A 190 18.37 -3.79 -6.83
C LEU A 190 18.09 -2.93 -8.08
N ASP A 191 18.58 -3.34 -9.25
CA ASP A 191 18.34 -2.62 -10.50
C ASP A 191 16.85 -2.66 -10.91
N GLU A 192 16.18 -3.79 -10.71
CA GLU A 192 14.73 -3.87 -10.90
C GLU A 192 13.97 -2.94 -9.96
N ALA A 193 14.35 -2.90 -8.68
CA ALA A 193 13.76 -1.99 -7.71
C ALA A 193 14.02 -0.52 -8.06
N ASN A 194 15.21 -0.18 -8.53
CA ASN A 194 15.54 1.16 -9.04
C ASN A 194 14.68 1.54 -10.26
N ASN A 195 14.45 0.62 -11.18
CA ASN A 195 13.60 0.86 -12.34
C ASN A 195 12.13 1.02 -11.94
N LEU A 196 11.65 0.22 -10.97
CA LEU A 196 10.32 0.38 -10.39
C LEU A 196 10.18 1.75 -9.70
N MET A 197 11.19 2.21 -8.96
CA MET A 197 11.24 3.54 -8.35
C MET A 197 11.12 4.65 -9.42
N LYS A 198 11.87 4.53 -10.53
CA LYS A 198 11.77 5.47 -11.65
C LYS A 198 10.36 5.50 -12.23
N TYR A 199 9.76 4.33 -12.43
CA TYR A 199 8.39 4.21 -12.94
C TYR A 199 7.37 4.87 -12.01
N ILE A 200 7.45 4.63 -10.70
CA ILE A 200 6.54 5.24 -9.71
C ILE A 200 6.62 6.78 -9.73
N LYS A 201 7.79 7.33 -10.02
CA LYS A 201 7.99 8.78 -10.13
C LYS A 201 7.49 9.39 -11.45
N THR A 202 7.05 8.59 -12.42
CA THR A 202 6.59 9.11 -13.71
C THR A 202 5.31 9.93 -13.56
N LYS A 203 5.16 10.96 -14.41
CA LYS A 203 3.91 11.72 -14.49
C LYS A 203 2.71 10.84 -14.82
N PHE A 204 2.94 9.80 -15.64
CA PHE A 204 1.91 8.85 -16.02
C PHE A 204 1.35 8.11 -14.78
N LEU A 205 2.20 7.43 -13.99
CA LEU A 205 1.71 6.70 -12.82
C LEU A 205 1.06 7.64 -11.81
N ARG A 206 1.65 8.80 -11.57
CA ARG A 206 1.10 9.79 -10.65
C ARG A 206 -0.26 10.31 -11.09
N ALA A 207 -0.46 10.55 -12.38
CA ALA A 207 -1.77 10.93 -12.92
C ALA A 207 -2.79 9.78 -12.74
N MET A 208 -2.40 8.53 -13.05
CA MET A 208 -3.28 7.37 -12.89
C MET A 208 -3.64 7.14 -11.41
N LEU A 209 -2.69 7.28 -10.50
CA LEU A 209 -2.95 7.18 -9.07
C LEU A 209 -3.90 8.29 -8.60
N GLY A 210 -3.70 9.53 -9.04
CA GLY A 210 -4.55 10.67 -8.68
C GLY A 210 -6.01 10.51 -9.10
N ILE A 211 -6.28 9.71 -10.15
CA ILE A 211 -7.65 9.40 -10.58
C ILE A 211 -8.37 8.49 -9.58
N VAL A 212 -7.66 7.52 -9.01
CA VAL A 212 -8.27 6.49 -8.15
C VAL A 212 -8.12 6.78 -6.66
N LYS A 213 -7.15 7.63 -6.31
CA LYS A 213 -6.87 8.02 -4.93
C LYS A 213 -7.72 9.24 -4.54
N ILE A 214 -8.81 9.00 -3.83
CA ILE A 214 -9.77 10.03 -3.38
C ILE A 214 -9.69 10.32 -1.87
N THR A 215 -8.79 9.66 -1.16
CA THR A 215 -8.57 9.82 0.28
C THR A 215 -7.07 9.82 0.57
N GLN A 216 -6.71 10.14 1.81
CA GLN A 216 -5.33 10.11 2.27
C GLN A 216 -4.68 8.72 2.11
N ASP A 217 -5.45 7.65 2.31
CA ASP A 217 -4.89 6.30 2.34
C ASP A 217 -4.61 5.72 0.96
N LEU A 218 -3.44 5.11 0.82
CA LEU A 218 -3.09 4.20 -0.27
C LEU A 218 -3.52 2.78 0.10
N THR A 219 -4.36 2.19 -0.73
CA THR A 219 -4.78 0.78 -0.58
C THR A 219 -4.62 0.06 -1.92
N PRO A 220 -4.52 -1.28 -1.95
CA PRO A 220 -4.39 -2.03 -3.19
C PRO A 220 -5.53 -1.83 -4.19
N SER A 221 -6.70 -1.39 -3.73
CA SER A 221 -7.86 -1.10 -4.58
C SER A 221 -7.86 0.30 -5.19
N LYS A 222 -6.85 1.10 -4.91
CA LYS A 222 -6.73 2.49 -5.37
C LYS A 222 -5.52 2.74 -6.21
#